data_d32804fe0ffdd784104b1909deb6b166
#
_entry.id   d32804fe0ffdd784104b1909deb6b166
#
_cell.length_a   1.000
_cell.length_b   1.000
_cell.length_c   1.000
_cell.angle_alpha   90.00
_cell.angle_beta   90.00
_cell.angle_gamma   90.00
#
_symmetry.space_group_name_H-M   'P 1'
#
loop_
_entity.id
_entity.type
_entity.pdbx_description
1 polymer ?
#
loop_
_entity_poly.entity_id
_entity_poly.type
_entity_poly.pdbx_seq_one_letter_code
_entity_poly.pdbx_strand_id
1 'polypeptide(L)'
;MRPNAWSAVILDAQALSLWLDDDRTLLARIKVFRDRRIPLVVCANTVIELASHPSYKRLDWVLSCTRVEPVTLDVARTAASLLRAARLTGHSSAIDASVAAIALEQQGRSAVMTSDPYDMNALCQGKADILSV
;
A
#
# COMPACT_ATOMS: atom_id res chain seq x y z
N MET A 1 -16.85 -19.06 -5.49
CA MET A 1 -15.79 -18.29 -4.81
C MET A 1 -16.08 -16.81 -4.93
N ARG A 2 -15.82 -16.09 -3.91
CA ARG A 2 -15.97 -14.66 -3.96
C ARG A 2 -14.72 -14.05 -4.61
N PRO A 3 -14.84 -13.55 -5.83
CA PRO A 3 -13.66 -13.01 -6.51
C PRO A 3 -13.06 -11.78 -5.81
N ASN A 4 -13.82 -11.17 -4.92
CA ASN A 4 -13.39 -9.99 -4.21
C ASN A 4 -12.78 -10.31 -2.83
N ALA A 5 -12.40 -11.56 -2.62
CA ALA A 5 -11.81 -11.96 -1.35
C ALA A 5 -10.31 -11.66 -1.35
N TRP A 6 -9.94 -10.39 -1.31
CA TRP A 6 -8.54 -10.00 -1.15
C TRP A 6 -8.05 -10.42 0.23
N SER A 7 -6.82 -10.92 0.27
CA SER A 7 -6.17 -11.28 1.53
C SER A 7 -5.78 -10.06 2.35
N ALA A 8 -5.57 -8.92 1.68
CA ALA A 8 -5.22 -7.66 2.31
C ALA A 8 -5.36 -6.54 1.29
N VAL A 9 -5.53 -5.32 1.79
CA VAL A 9 -5.43 -4.10 0.99
C VAL A 9 -4.26 -3.29 1.53
N ILE A 10 -3.28 -3.02 0.67
CA ILE A 10 -2.09 -2.25 1.03
C ILE A 10 -2.35 -0.79 0.66
N LEU A 11 -2.08 0.11 1.60
CA LEU A 11 -2.30 1.55 1.44
C LEU A 11 -0.98 2.23 1.17
N ASP A 12 -0.85 2.95 0.05
CA ASP A 12 0.32 3.78 -0.19
C ASP A 12 0.21 5.13 0.56
N ALA A 13 1.21 5.99 0.40
CA ALA A 13 1.24 7.27 1.10
C ALA A 13 0.04 8.16 0.75
N GLN A 14 -0.40 8.16 -0.50
CA GLN A 14 -1.54 8.99 -0.88
C GLN A 14 -2.84 8.48 -0.25
N ALA A 15 -3.03 7.17 -0.20
CA ALA A 15 -4.20 6.61 0.46
C ALA A 15 -4.22 6.97 1.96
N LEU A 16 -3.06 6.88 2.62
CA LEU A 16 -2.96 7.31 4.02
C LEU A 16 -3.19 8.80 4.19
N SER A 17 -2.65 9.61 3.27
CA SER A 17 -2.86 11.05 3.28
C SER A 17 -4.35 11.40 3.20
N LEU A 18 -5.07 10.76 2.31
CA LEU A 18 -6.51 10.95 2.19
C LEU A 18 -7.26 10.53 3.44
N TRP A 19 -6.82 9.46 4.09
CA TRP A 19 -7.40 9.05 5.37
C TRP A 19 -7.18 10.12 6.44
N LEU A 20 -5.96 10.66 6.52
CA LEU A 20 -5.66 11.74 7.46
C LEU A 20 -6.46 13.01 7.17
N ASP A 21 -6.83 13.23 5.91
CA ASP A 21 -7.64 14.37 5.47
C ASP A 21 -9.15 14.11 5.63
N ASP A 22 -9.55 12.95 6.14
CA ASP A 22 -10.95 12.55 6.24
C ASP A 22 -11.67 12.59 4.88
N ASP A 23 -10.97 12.21 3.82
CA ASP A 23 -11.57 12.16 2.49
C ASP A 23 -12.75 11.19 2.48
N ARG A 24 -13.91 11.67 2.04
CA ARG A 24 -15.16 10.91 2.16
C ARG A 24 -15.16 9.64 1.33
N THR A 25 -14.64 9.72 0.12
CA THR A 25 -14.58 8.55 -0.77
C THR A 25 -13.65 7.49 -0.20
N LEU A 26 -12.47 7.90 0.29
CA LEU A 26 -11.55 6.96 0.90
C LEU A 26 -12.15 6.33 2.16
N LEU A 27 -12.73 7.14 3.03
CA LEU A 27 -13.31 6.61 4.27
C LEU A 27 -14.42 5.59 3.98
N ALA A 28 -15.21 5.83 2.94
CA ALA A 28 -16.26 4.87 2.56
C ALA A 28 -15.65 3.53 2.11
N ARG A 29 -14.54 3.59 1.36
CA ARG A 29 -13.84 2.37 0.91
C ARG A 29 -13.22 1.64 2.10
N ILE A 30 -12.59 2.37 3.02
CA ILE A 30 -12.00 1.79 4.23
C ILE A 30 -13.10 1.06 5.04
N LYS A 31 -14.26 1.70 5.17
CA LYS A 31 -15.37 1.08 5.89
C LYS A 31 -15.79 -0.24 5.25
N VAL A 32 -15.89 -0.29 3.93
CA VAL A 32 -16.24 -1.52 3.22
C VAL A 32 -15.22 -2.62 3.51
N PHE A 33 -13.93 -2.30 3.43
CA PHE A 33 -12.88 -3.30 3.69
C PHE A 33 -12.97 -3.82 5.13
N ARG A 34 -13.17 -2.92 6.09
CA ARG A 34 -13.26 -3.30 7.51
C ARG A 34 -14.52 -4.14 7.77
N ASP A 35 -15.65 -3.77 7.17
CA ASP A 35 -16.88 -4.54 7.32
C ASP A 35 -16.72 -5.95 6.76
N ARG A 36 -15.93 -6.11 5.72
CA ARG A 36 -15.62 -7.41 5.11
C ARG A 36 -14.44 -8.11 5.77
N ARG A 37 -13.89 -7.52 6.82
CA ARG A 37 -12.74 -8.07 7.56
C ARG A 37 -11.52 -8.30 6.68
N ILE A 38 -11.31 -7.42 5.71
CA ILE A 38 -10.10 -7.44 4.89
C ILE A 38 -9.04 -6.61 5.61
N PRO A 39 -7.89 -7.20 5.95
CA PRO A 39 -6.84 -6.47 6.65
C PRO A 39 -6.32 -5.30 5.84
N LEU A 40 -6.09 -4.17 6.50
CA LEU A 40 -5.42 -3.02 5.92
C LEU A 40 -3.95 -3.09 6.30
N VAL A 41 -3.08 -2.97 5.32
CA VAL A 41 -1.63 -3.14 5.51
C VAL A 41 -0.91 -1.89 5.03
N VAL A 42 0.12 -1.49 5.77
CA VAL A 42 0.96 -0.33 5.45
C VAL A 42 2.42 -0.76 5.47
N CYS A 43 3.17 -0.39 4.45
CA CYS A 43 4.62 -0.53 4.46
C CYS A 43 5.21 0.51 5.42
N ALA A 44 6.09 0.08 6.32
CA ALA A 44 6.67 0.97 7.33
C ALA A 44 7.33 2.20 6.71
N ASN A 45 7.98 2.05 5.54
CA ASN A 45 8.65 3.17 4.89
C ASN A 45 7.66 4.22 4.36
N THR A 46 6.41 3.87 4.15
CA THR A 46 5.38 4.83 3.74
C THR A 46 5.17 5.92 4.80
N VAL A 47 5.39 5.58 6.07
CA VAL A 47 5.27 6.52 7.18
C VAL A 47 6.20 7.73 6.99
N ILE A 48 7.39 7.50 6.41
CA ILE A 48 8.37 8.56 6.19
C ILE A 48 7.80 9.62 5.24
N GLU A 49 7.05 9.20 4.24
CA GLU A 49 6.47 10.12 3.26
C GLU A 49 5.39 11.04 3.85
N LEU A 50 4.87 10.70 5.02
CA LEU A 50 3.82 11.47 5.67
C LEU A 50 4.36 12.47 6.70
N ALA A 51 5.69 12.56 6.85
CA ALA A 51 6.31 13.40 7.88
C ALA A 51 5.87 14.86 7.83
N SER A 52 5.59 15.38 6.63
CA SER A 52 5.18 16.78 6.43
C SER A 52 3.67 16.97 6.36
N HIS A 53 2.88 15.93 6.57
CA HIS A 53 1.43 16.07 6.47
C HIS A 53 0.90 16.94 7.60
N PRO A 54 -0.02 17.89 7.33
CA PRO A 54 -0.55 18.77 8.38
C PRO A 54 -1.21 18.03 9.55
N SER A 55 -1.80 16.87 9.28
CA SER A 55 -2.46 16.05 10.30
C SER A 55 -1.59 14.88 10.78
N TYR A 56 -0.26 15.05 10.71
CA TYR A 56 0.68 13.98 11.09
C TYR A 56 0.43 13.44 12.50
N LYS A 57 -0.08 14.28 13.41
CA LYS A 57 -0.38 13.84 14.78
C LYS A 57 -1.43 12.74 14.86
N ARG A 58 -2.28 12.64 13.83
CA ARG A 58 -3.31 11.59 13.76
C ARG A 58 -2.78 10.27 13.20
N LEU A 59 -1.56 10.28 12.69
CA LEU A 59 -1.02 9.11 11.97
C LEU A 59 -0.97 7.87 12.87
N ASP A 60 -0.55 8.02 14.13
CA ASP A 60 -0.47 6.87 15.02
C ASP A 60 -1.84 6.21 15.21
N TRP A 61 -2.89 7.01 15.29
CA TRP A 61 -4.23 6.44 15.38
C TRP A 61 -4.61 5.70 14.10
N VAL A 62 -4.34 6.28 12.93
CA VAL A 62 -4.61 5.62 11.64
C VAL A 62 -3.83 4.30 11.54
N LEU A 63 -2.55 4.32 11.91
CA LEU A 63 -1.72 3.12 11.87
C LEU A 63 -2.22 2.04 12.84
N SER A 64 -2.83 2.45 13.96
CA SER A 64 -3.41 1.48 14.90
C SER A 64 -4.58 0.70 14.29
N CYS A 65 -5.17 1.20 13.21
CA CYS A 65 -6.23 0.52 12.48
C CYS A 65 -5.68 -0.40 11.37
N THR A 66 -4.37 -0.50 11.25
CA THR A 66 -3.71 -1.24 10.17
C THR A 66 -2.69 -2.21 10.75
N ARG A 67 -2.19 -3.08 9.87
CA ARG A 67 -1.00 -3.88 10.17
C ARG A 67 0.19 -3.24 9.44
N VAL A 68 1.18 -2.75 10.18
CA VAL A 68 2.37 -2.14 9.61
C VAL A 68 3.42 -3.22 9.39
N GLU A 69 3.85 -3.38 8.14
CA GLU A 69 4.85 -4.38 7.76
C GLU A 69 6.23 -3.73 7.62
N PRO A 70 7.26 -4.28 8.24
CA PRO A 70 8.61 -3.75 8.11
C PRO A 70 9.22 -4.07 6.75
N VAL A 71 10.19 -3.26 6.34
CA VAL A 71 11.00 -3.56 5.16
C VAL A 71 12.21 -4.34 5.64
N THR A 72 12.09 -5.66 5.58
CA THR A 72 13.19 -6.58 5.90
C THR A 72 14.15 -6.65 4.72
N LEU A 73 15.29 -7.32 4.92
CA LEU A 73 16.23 -7.56 3.80
C LEU A 73 15.54 -8.34 2.67
N ASP A 74 14.72 -9.33 3.01
CA ASP A 74 14.00 -10.11 2.00
C ASP A 74 13.01 -9.23 1.22
N VAL A 75 12.27 -8.36 1.89
CA VAL A 75 11.38 -7.40 1.23
C VAL A 75 12.19 -6.47 0.33
N ALA A 76 13.32 -5.96 0.83
CA ALA A 76 14.18 -5.07 0.04
C ALA A 76 14.72 -5.75 -1.22
N ARG A 77 15.11 -7.01 -1.12
CA ARG A 77 15.59 -7.78 -2.28
C ARG A 77 14.49 -8.00 -3.31
N THR A 78 13.29 -8.33 -2.84
CA THR A 78 12.14 -8.47 -3.73
C THR A 78 11.84 -7.14 -4.41
N ALA A 79 11.82 -6.04 -3.65
CA ALA A 79 11.58 -4.70 -4.20
C ALA A 79 12.62 -4.35 -5.28
N ALA A 80 13.89 -4.64 -5.02
CA ALA A 80 14.96 -4.39 -6.01
C ALA A 80 14.72 -5.18 -7.30
N SER A 81 14.31 -6.44 -7.19
CA SER A 81 13.98 -7.28 -8.33
C SER A 81 12.82 -6.69 -9.13
N LEU A 82 11.78 -6.22 -8.45
CA LEU A 82 10.61 -5.62 -9.11
C LEU A 82 10.98 -4.34 -9.84
N LEU A 83 11.84 -3.50 -9.23
CA LEU A 83 12.33 -2.27 -9.88
C LEU A 83 13.08 -2.59 -11.16
N ARG A 84 13.98 -3.57 -11.11
CA ARG A 84 14.76 -3.95 -12.29
C ARG A 84 13.87 -4.46 -13.41
N ALA A 85 12.91 -5.32 -13.10
CA ALA A 85 11.99 -5.86 -14.09
C ALA A 85 11.10 -4.77 -14.69
N ALA A 86 10.67 -3.79 -13.90
CA ALA A 86 9.85 -2.68 -14.36
C ALA A 86 10.66 -1.56 -15.02
N ARG A 87 11.99 -1.64 -14.96
CA ARG A 87 12.91 -0.61 -15.46
C ARG A 87 12.69 0.75 -14.81
N LEU A 88 12.39 0.73 -13.51
CA LEU A 88 12.25 1.92 -12.68
C LEU A 88 13.49 2.09 -11.83
N THR A 89 13.76 3.33 -11.40
CA THR A 89 14.93 3.60 -10.59
C THR A 89 14.59 3.55 -9.10
N GLY A 90 15.51 3.01 -8.30
CA GLY A 90 15.33 2.99 -6.85
C GLY A 90 15.29 4.39 -6.24
N HIS A 91 15.92 5.37 -6.91
CA HIS A 91 15.97 6.74 -6.39
C HIS A 91 14.57 7.37 -6.28
N SER A 92 13.69 7.13 -7.25
CA SER A 92 12.36 7.73 -7.26
C SER A 92 11.25 6.75 -6.90
N SER A 93 11.50 5.43 -6.95
CA SER A 93 10.45 4.42 -6.83
C SER A 93 10.72 3.40 -5.72
N ALA A 94 11.68 3.68 -4.81
CA ALA A 94 12.06 2.71 -3.79
C ALA A 94 10.91 2.37 -2.85
N ILE A 95 10.15 3.37 -2.41
CA ILE A 95 9.05 3.12 -1.47
C ILE A 95 7.91 2.40 -2.18
N ASP A 96 7.56 2.81 -3.41
CA ASP A 96 6.54 2.12 -4.20
C ASP A 96 6.91 0.66 -4.44
N ALA A 97 8.19 0.40 -4.71
CA ALA A 97 8.66 -0.98 -4.89
C ALA A 97 8.54 -1.78 -3.59
N SER A 98 8.79 -1.15 -2.45
CA SER A 98 8.62 -1.80 -1.14
C SER A 98 7.15 -2.12 -0.89
N VAL A 99 6.24 -1.21 -1.24
CA VAL A 99 4.79 -1.43 -1.15
C VAL A 99 4.39 -2.62 -2.03
N ALA A 100 4.87 -2.64 -3.27
CA ALA A 100 4.60 -3.75 -4.19
C ALA A 100 5.12 -5.08 -3.65
N ALA A 101 6.35 -5.09 -3.12
CA ALA A 101 6.93 -6.30 -2.55
C ALA A 101 6.09 -6.85 -1.39
N ILE A 102 5.63 -5.96 -0.51
CA ILE A 102 4.77 -6.37 0.61
C ILE A 102 3.44 -6.89 0.10
N ALA A 103 2.87 -6.26 -0.94
CA ALA A 103 1.62 -6.73 -1.53
C ALA A 103 1.75 -8.15 -2.07
N LEU A 104 2.87 -8.45 -2.73
CA LEU A 104 3.09 -9.75 -3.34
C LEU A 104 3.48 -10.82 -2.31
N GLU A 105 3.89 -10.44 -1.11
CA GLU A 105 4.17 -11.39 -0.03
C GLU A 105 2.91 -11.87 0.68
N GLN A 106 1.80 -11.16 0.53
CA GLN A 106 0.57 -11.56 1.21
C GLN A 106 0.10 -12.90 0.68
N GLN A 107 -0.47 -13.71 1.55
CA GLN A 107 -1.08 -14.96 1.13
C GLN A 107 -2.29 -14.64 0.27
N GLY A 108 -2.44 -15.37 -0.84
CA GLY A 108 -3.53 -15.10 -1.77
C GLY A 108 -3.32 -13.81 -2.54
N ARG A 109 -4.39 -13.28 -3.11
CA ARG A 109 -4.31 -12.08 -3.92
C ARG A 109 -4.64 -10.86 -3.08
N SER A 110 -3.79 -9.84 -3.14
CA SER A 110 -3.98 -8.57 -2.44
C SER A 110 -4.40 -7.47 -3.41
N ALA A 111 -4.75 -6.31 -2.86
CA ALA A 111 -4.98 -5.09 -3.62
C ALA A 111 -4.10 -3.98 -3.08
N VAL A 112 -3.71 -3.03 -3.94
CA VAL A 112 -2.92 -1.87 -3.55
C VAL A 112 -3.69 -0.61 -3.92
N MET A 113 -3.94 0.26 -2.93
CA MET A 113 -4.53 1.58 -3.18
C MET A 113 -3.40 2.57 -3.40
N THR A 114 -3.38 3.20 -4.57
CA THR A 114 -2.26 4.05 -4.99
C THR A 114 -2.72 5.20 -5.86
N SER A 115 -2.00 6.32 -5.78
CA SER A 115 -2.17 7.45 -6.70
C SER A 115 -1.40 7.27 -8.00
N ASP A 116 -0.55 6.26 -8.08
CA ASP A 116 0.23 5.98 -9.29
C ASP A 116 -0.05 4.54 -9.77
N PRO A 117 -1.24 4.32 -10.33
CA PRO A 117 -1.64 2.97 -10.73
C PRO A 117 -0.80 2.39 -11.86
N TYR A 118 -0.25 3.23 -12.74
CA TYR A 118 0.55 2.76 -13.86
C TYR A 118 1.84 2.10 -13.37
N ASP A 119 2.63 2.84 -12.58
CA ASP A 119 3.88 2.31 -12.06
C ASP A 119 3.65 1.17 -11.08
N MET A 120 2.63 1.27 -10.24
CA MET A 120 2.33 0.20 -9.29
C MET A 120 1.95 -1.09 -10.00
N ASN A 121 1.16 -0.99 -11.07
CA ASN A 121 0.81 -2.18 -11.85
C ASN A 121 2.05 -2.81 -12.51
N ALA A 122 2.97 -1.98 -13.00
CA ALA A 122 4.23 -2.48 -13.57
C ALA A 122 5.06 -3.20 -12.50
N LEU A 123 5.13 -2.62 -11.29
CA LEU A 123 5.87 -3.24 -10.19
C LEU A 123 5.23 -4.56 -9.75
N CYS A 124 3.93 -4.61 -9.65
CA CYS A 124 3.21 -5.81 -9.20
C CYS A 124 3.07 -6.86 -10.29
N GLN A 125 3.38 -6.53 -11.54
CA GLN A 125 3.37 -7.48 -12.66
C GLN A 125 2.01 -8.18 -12.83
N GLY A 126 0.92 -7.47 -12.55
CA GLY A 126 -0.42 -8.03 -12.64
C GLY A 126 -0.78 -9.02 -11.54
N LYS A 127 0.09 -9.21 -10.55
CA LYS A 127 -0.11 -10.21 -9.49
C LYS A 127 -0.90 -9.67 -8.29
N ALA A 128 -1.21 -8.39 -8.28
CA ALA A 128 -2.09 -7.76 -7.31
C ALA A 128 -3.07 -6.86 -8.05
N ASP A 129 -4.23 -6.61 -7.45
CA ASP A 129 -5.18 -5.66 -8.02
C ASP A 129 -4.82 -4.24 -7.63
N ILE A 130 -4.93 -3.31 -8.57
CA ILE A 130 -4.55 -1.92 -8.34
C ILE A 130 -5.81 -1.08 -8.23
N LEU A 131 -5.95 -0.37 -7.11
CA LEU A 131 -7.08 0.50 -6.84
C LEU A 131 -6.59 1.95 -6.83
N SER A 132 -7.07 2.72 -7.79
CA SER A 132 -6.71 4.13 -7.91
C SER A 132 -7.33 4.97 -6.81
N VAL A 133 -6.58 5.92 -6.29
CA VAL A 133 -7.09 6.91 -5.33
C VAL A 133 -6.86 8.34 -5.81
#